data_cbe874c4bce5193df56b56e8bbb01750
#
_entry.id   cbe874c4bce5193df56b56e8bbb01750
#
_cell.length_a   1.000
_cell.length_b   1.000
_cell.length_c   1.000
_cell.angle_alpha   90.00
_cell.angle_beta   90.00
_cell.angle_gamma   90.00
#
_symmetry.space_group_name_H-M   'P 1'
#
loop_
_entity.id
_entity.type
_entity.pdbx_description
1 polymer ?
#
loop_
_entity_poly.entity_id
_entity_poly.type
_entity_poly.pdbx_seq_one_letter_code
_entity_poly.pdbx_strand_id
1 'polypeptide(L)'
;RERMVVPEGERFVCVAGTQPMDAAVPEARRKAEPGTIIETCPGAAATVYEVAGRLNEQGGAALFIDYGHDTVRDGSTLQAVRDHLKVDPFVNPGEADLTAHVDFATLATIAQSRGCKWLGTVPQGRWLRNLGIDARAQTLAQAAPQHAQAIEAAKERLVGEGQMGLLFKVMGLACPGWPGGAGF
;
A
#
# COMPACT_ATOMS: atom_id res chain seq x y z
N ARG A 1 22.58 4.48 6.49
CA ARG A 1 22.36 4.47 7.95
C ARG A 1 20.86 4.46 8.23
N GLU A 2 20.47 3.92 9.39
CA GLU A 2 19.11 4.00 9.89
C GLU A 2 18.71 5.45 10.19
N ARG A 3 17.45 5.80 9.89
CA ARG A 3 16.85 7.05 10.34
C ARG A 3 16.16 6.81 11.68
N MET A 4 16.69 7.43 12.71
CA MET A 4 16.19 7.30 14.08
C MET A 4 15.35 8.51 14.48
N VAL A 5 14.44 8.31 15.43
CA VAL A 5 13.67 9.37 16.07
C VAL A 5 14.18 9.51 17.50
N VAL A 6 14.58 10.71 17.88
CA VAL A 6 15.10 11.02 19.20
C VAL A 6 14.37 12.22 19.82
N PRO A 7 14.26 12.31 21.15
CA PRO A 7 13.70 13.50 21.80
C PRO A 7 14.69 14.68 21.71
N GLU A 8 14.15 15.86 21.42
CA GLU A 8 14.86 17.15 21.46
C GLU A 8 13.99 18.19 22.15
N GLY A 9 14.20 18.42 23.45
CA GLY A 9 13.29 19.21 24.28
C GLY A 9 11.90 18.58 24.38
N GLU A 10 10.88 19.32 23.98
CA GLU A 10 9.47 18.85 24.03
C GLU A 10 8.98 18.21 22.71
N ARG A 11 9.85 17.98 21.76
CA ARG A 11 9.53 17.41 20.45
C ARG A 11 10.42 16.23 20.10
N PHE A 12 10.02 15.47 19.09
CA PHE A 12 10.85 14.47 18.46
C PHE A 12 11.46 15.00 17.16
N VAL A 13 12.69 14.57 16.86
CA VAL A 13 13.40 14.91 15.62
C VAL A 13 14.01 13.66 15.00
N CYS A 14 14.19 13.70 13.68
CA CYS A 14 14.86 12.63 12.96
C CYS A 14 16.37 12.88 12.90
N VAL A 15 17.15 11.87 13.24
CA VAL A 15 18.61 11.89 13.14
C VAL A 15 19.12 10.65 12.39
N ALA A 16 20.32 10.74 11.83
CA ALA A 16 21.01 9.58 11.29
C ALA A 16 21.58 8.74 12.43
N GLY A 17 21.14 7.48 12.52
CA GLY A 17 21.71 6.52 13.46
C GLY A 17 23.16 6.13 13.11
N THR A 18 23.76 5.34 13.99
CA THR A 18 25.14 4.86 13.82
C THR A 18 25.23 3.55 13.06
N GLN A 19 24.15 2.78 13.03
CA GLN A 19 24.14 1.46 12.43
C GLN A 19 24.12 1.52 10.89
N PRO A 20 25.05 0.83 10.21
CA PRO A 20 24.99 0.68 8.75
C PRO A 20 23.74 -0.13 8.35
N MET A 21 23.03 0.30 7.31
CA MET A 21 21.83 -0.37 6.80
C MET A 21 22.00 -0.80 5.33
N ASP A 22 23.23 -0.90 4.85
CA ASP A 22 23.53 -1.20 3.44
C ASP A 22 22.92 -2.53 2.98
N ALA A 23 22.89 -3.52 3.86
CA ALA A 23 22.27 -4.83 3.57
C ALA A 23 20.75 -4.77 3.41
N ALA A 24 20.08 -3.79 4.03
CA ALA A 24 18.65 -3.59 3.93
C ALA A 24 18.23 -2.75 2.70
N VAL A 25 19.20 -2.08 2.06
CA VAL A 25 18.95 -1.27 0.86
C VAL A 25 18.89 -2.18 -0.37
N PRO A 26 17.80 -2.15 -1.16
CA PRO A 26 17.73 -2.87 -2.43
C PRO A 26 18.92 -2.53 -3.33
N GLU A 27 19.47 -3.51 -4.04
CA GLU A 27 20.70 -3.34 -4.82
C GLU A 27 20.60 -2.19 -5.84
N ALA A 28 19.47 -2.07 -6.52
CA ALA A 28 19.19 -1.01 -7.48
C ALA A 28 19.23 0.40 -6.86
N ARG A 29 19.16 0.51 -5.52
CA ARG A 29 19.10 1.78 -4.78
C ARG A 29 20.40 2.09 -4.01
N ARG A 30 21.38 1.20 -4.04
CA ARG A 30 22.68 1.39 -3.31
C ARG A 30 23.50 2.58 -3.78
N LYS A 31 23.20 3.09 -4.99
CA LYS A 31 23.86 4.27 -5.58
C LYS A 31 23.03 5.55 -5.47
N ALA A 32 22.00 5.57 -4.63
CA ALA A 32 21.20 6.77 -4.39
C ALA A 32 22.07 7.89 -3.80
N GLU A 33 21.73 9.13 -4.14
CA GLU A 33 22.45 10.31 -3.65
C GLU A 33 22.45 10.39 -2.10
N PRO A 34 23.52 10.89 -1.49
CA PRO A 34 23.57 11.12 -0.05
C PRO A 34 22.39 11.98 0.43
N GLY A 35 21.73 11.54 1.50
CA GLY A 35 20.54 12.20 2.04
C GLY A 35 19.21 11.61 1.51
N THR A 36 19.25 10.76 0.50
CA THR A 36 18.07 10.04 0.03
C THR A 36 17.51 9.13 1.13
N ILE A 37 16.21 9.23 1.38
CA ILE A 37 15.48 8.32 2.28
C ILE A 37 14.94 7.16 1.47
N ILE A 38 15.31 5.95 1.86
CA ILE A 38 14.82 4.69 1.29
C ILE A 38 14.04 3.97 2.38
N GLU A 39 12.74 3.79 2.17
CA GLU A 39 11.90 3.04 3.10
C GLU A 39 11.92 1.56 2.72
N THR A 40 11.98 0.69 3.73
CA THR A 40 11.85 -0.77 3.58
C THR A 40 10.95 -1.31 4.69
N CYS A 41 10.19 -2.35 4.39
CA CYS A 41 9.32 -3.02 5.37
C CYS A 41 9.59 -4.53 5.37
N PRO A 42 10.57 -5.02 6.17
CA PRO A 42 10.87 -6.45 6.26
C PRO A 42 9.67 -7.31 6.66
N GLY A 43 8.76 -6.78 7.50
CA GLY A 43 7.55 -7.49 7.91
C GLY A 43 6.60 -7.74 6.74
N ALA A 44 6.34 -6.73 5.90
CA ALA A 44 5.51 -6.90 4.70
C ALA A 44 6.18 -7.86 3.70
N ALA A 45 7.50 -7.75 3.51
CA ALA A 45 8.28 -8.63 2.67
C ALA A 45 8.15 -10.10 3.13
N ALA A 46 8.32 -10.38 4.42
CA ALA A 46 8.19 -11.72 5.00
C ALA A 46 6.76 -12.26 4.85
N THR A 47 5.74 -11.42 5.07
CA THR A 47 4.34 -11.82 4.90
C THR A 47 4.04 -12.23 3.47
N VAL A 48 4.44 -11.43 2.49
CA VAL A 48 4.21 -11.76 1.08
C VAL A 48 5.02 -12.99 0.65
N TYR A 49 6.25 -13.12 1.12
CA TYR A 49 7.08 -14.31 0.86
C TYR A 49 6.40 -15.60 1.35
N GLU A 50 5.83 -15.58 2.56
CA GLU A 50 5.10 -16.72 3.14
C GLU A 50 3.81 -17.01 2.39
N VAL A 51 3.00 -15.99 2.09
CA VAL A 51 1.75 -16.15 1.31
C VAL A 51 2.07 -16.72 -0.08
N ALA A 52 3.10 -16.21 -0.74
CA ALA A 52 3.52 -16.71 -2.05
C ALA A 52 3.95 -18.19 -2.00
N GLY A 53 4.67 -18.59 -0.94
CA GLY A 53 4.99 -20.00 -0.71
C GLY A 53 3.75 -20.89 -0.62
N ARG A 54 2.79 -20.47 0.19
CA ARG A 54 1.51 -21.21 0.34
C ARG A 54 0.71 -21.30 -0.96
N LEU A 55 0.61 -20.20 -1.72
CA LEU A 55 -0.06 -20.22 -3.01
C LEU A 55 0.60 -21.17 -3.99
N ASN A 56 1.93 -21.26 -3.98
CA ASN A 56 2.66 -22.16 -4.85
C ASN A 56 2.49 -23.63 -4.47
N GLU A 57 2.42 -23.94 -3.18
CA GLU A 57 2.29 -25.31 -2.64
C GLU A 57 0.85 -25.82 -2.63
N GLN A 58 -0.12 -24.94 -2.31
CA GLN A 58 -1.51 -25.32 -2.04
C GLN A 58 -2.47 -24.82 -3.13
N GLY A 59 -2.01 -23.95 -4.03
CA GLY A 59 -2.86 -23.31 -5.03
C GLY A 59 -3.62 -22.11 -4.46
N GLY A 60 -4.48 -21.51 -5.31
CA GLY A 60 -5.34 -20.40 -4.94
C GLY A 60 -4.80 -19.02 -5.37
N ALA A 61 -5.40 -17.99 -4.82
CA ALA A 61 -5.07 -16.60 -5.10
C ALA A 61 -5.16 -15.74 -3.83
N ALA A 62 -4.48 -14.59 -3.83
CA ALA A 62 -4.52 -13.60 -2.76
C ALA A 62 -4.66 -12.19 -3.32
N LEU A 63 -5.35 -11.33 -2.58
CA LEU A 63 -5.44 -9.90 -2.83
C LEU A 63 -4.87 -9.13 -1.65
N PHE A 64 -4.02 -8.15 -1.95
CA PHE A 64 -3.51 -7.19 -0.98
C PHE A 64 -4.04 -5.82 -1.37
N ILE A 65 -4.74 -5.16 -0.47
CA ILE A 65 -5.39 -3.87 -0.70
C ILE A 65 -4.97 -2.94 0.42
N ASP A 66 -4.21 -1.92 0.07
CA ASP A 66 -3.74 -0.92 1.03
C ASP A 66 -3.36 0.37 0.29
N TYR A 67 -3.13 1.46 1.04
CA TYR A 67 -2.53 2.65 0.45
C TYR A 67 -1.03 2.46 0.22
N GLY A 68 -0.55 2.91 -0.94
CA GLY A 68 0.82 2.66 -1.33
C GLY A 68 1.17 3.12 -2.73
N HIS A 69 2.33 2.67 -3.17
CA HIS A 69 2.86 2.95 -4.50
C HIS A 69 3.24 1.66 -5.22
N ASP A 70 3.11 1.69 -6.53
CA ASP A 70 3.40 0.59 -7.46
C ASP A 70 4.65 0.82 -8.30
N THR A 71 5.36 1.90 -8.01
CA THR A 71 6.64 2.27 -8.62
C THR A 71 7.66 2.57 -7.54
N VAL A 72 8.94 2.39 -7.86
CA VAL A 72 10.03 2.74 -6.95
C VAL A 72 10.02 4.25 -6.69
N ARG A 73 10.07 4.63 -5.42
CA ARG A 73 10.12 6.04 -5.01
C ARG A 73 11.15 6.29 -3.92
N ASP A 74 11.57 7.54 -3.80
CA ASP A 74 12.39 8.08 -2.74
C ASP A 74 11.58 8.95 -1.79
N GLY A 75 12.11 9.20 -0.62
CA GLY A 75 11.52 10.03 0.40
C GLY A 75 10.73 9.25 1.43
N SER A 76 10.33 9.93 2.52
CA SER A 76 9.50 9.33 3.56
C SER A 76 8.03 9.38 3.20
N THR A 77 7.34 8.28 3.45
CA THR A 77 5.87 8.18 3.38
C THR A 77 5.24 8.20 4.76
N LEU A 78 6.05 8.30 5.83
CA LEU A 78 5.55 8.43 7.20
C LEU A 78 4.63 9.63 7.32
N GLN A 79 3.45 9.41 7.81
CA GLN A 79 2.44 10.42 8.09
C GLN A 79 1.69 10.09 9.36
N ALA A 80 1.08 11.11 9.95
CA ALA A 80 0.16 10.96 11.07
C ALA A 80 -1.21 11.50 10.71
N VAL A 81 -2.25 10.85 11.18
CA VAL A 81 -3.65 11.24 10.96
C VAL A 81 -4.38 11.28 12.29
N ARG A 82 -5.02 12.42 12.59
CA ARG A 82 -5.91 12.60 13.74
C ARG A 82 -7.19 13.28 13.27
N ASP A 83 -8.34 12.74 13.65
CA ASP A 83 -9.67 13.26 13.25
C ASP A 83 -9.80 13.44 11.72
N HIS A 84 -9.26 12.48 10.94
CA HIS A 84 -9.20 12.49 9.47
C HIS A 84 -8.34 13.63 8.86
N LEU A 85 -7.57 14.35 9.67
CA LEU A 85 -6.66 15.40 9.23
C LEU A 85 -5.21 14.94 9.34
N LYS A 86 -4.39 15.32 8.36
CA LYS A 86 -2.95 15.10 8.44
C LYS A 86 -2.35 16.03 9.48
N VAL A 87 -1.56 15.47 10.38
CA VAL A 87 -0.82 16.19 11.43
C VAL A 87 0.66 15.82 11.37
N ASP A 88 1.50 16.55 12.08
CA ASP A 88 2.92 16.25 12.20
C ASP A 88 3.10 14.96 13.04
N PRO A 89 3.77 13.91 12.53
CA PRO A 89 4.00 12.66 13.25
C PRO A 89 4.87 12.79 14.50
N PHE A 90 5.54 13.91 14.69
CA PHE A 90 6.48 14.16 15.80
C PHE A 90 5.90 15.06 16.88
N VAL A 91 4.66 15.50 16.73
CA VAL A 91 3.95 16.35 17.70
C VAL A 91 2.86 15.53 18.38
N ASN A 92 2.73 15.67 19.70
CA ASN A 92 1.75 14.96 20.53
C ASN A 92 1.75 13.44 20.31
N PRO A 93 2.85 12.74 20.62
CA PRO A 93 2.97 11.29 20.43
C PRO A 93 1.86 10.53 21.15
N GLY A 94 1.25 9.56 20.47
CA GLY A 94 0.15 8.75 21.00
C GLY A 94 -1.25 9.31 20.72
N GLU A 95 -1.38 10.51 20.14
CA GLU A 95 -2.68 11.14 19.82
C GLU A 95 -3.07 11.03 18.35
N ALA A 96 -2.28 10.37 17.51
CA ALA A 96 -2.53 10.23 16.07
C ALA A 96 -2.15 8.83 15.58
N ASP A 97 -2.84 8.37 14.56
CA ASP A 97 -2.50 7.14 13.85
C ASP A 97 -1.28 7.38 12.97
N LEU A 98 -0.20 6.63 13.20
CA LEU A 98 0.98 6.66 12.35
C LEU A 98 0.85 5.66 11.21
N THR A 99 1.11 6.11 10.00
CA THR A 99 0.99 5.29 8.79
C THR A 99 2.17 5.51 7.85
N ALA A 100 2.46 4.51 7.00
CA ALA A 100 3.39 4.61 5.89
C ALA A 100 2.85 3.85 4.69
N HIS A 101 3.28 4.21 3.49
CA HIS A 101 2.81 3.56 2.27
C HIS A 101 3.43 2.18 2.08
N VAL A 102 2.64 1.26 1.54
CA VAL A 102 3.12 -0.06 1.11
C VAL A 102 3.86 0.08 -0.23
N ASP A 103 5.06 -0.51 -0.33
CA ASP A 103 5.82 -0.65 -1.58
C ASP A 103 5.38 -1.91 -2.32
N PHE A 104 4.31 -1.80 -3.10
CA PHE A 104 3.78 -2.91 -3.89
C PHE A 104 4.73 -3.38 -5.00
N ALA A 105 5.62 -2.52 -5.50
CA ALA A 105 6.59 -2.92 -6.51
C ALA A 105 7.59 -3.94 -5.95
N THR A 106 8.11 -3.68 -4.75
CA THR A 106 8.98 -4.63 -4.04
C THR A 106 8.23 -5.91 -3.68
N LEU A 107 7.00 -5.83 -3.19
CA LEU A 107 6.20 -7.00 -2.82
C LEU A 107 5.88 -7.89 -4.03
N ALA A 108 5.57 -7.31 -5.19
CA ALA A 108 5.35 -8.05 -6.43
C ALA A 108 6.61 -8.82 -6.85
N THR A 109 7.79 -8.17 -6.76
CA THR A 109 9.08 -8.82 -7.06
C THR A 109 9.36 -10.00 -6.14
N ILE A 110 9.08 -9.86 -4.84
CA ILE A 110 9.23 -10.92 -3.84
C ILE A 110 8.30 -12.10 -4.16
N ALA A 111 7.04 -11.86 -4.46
CA ALA A 111 6.09 -12.90 -4.80
C ALA A 111 6.51 -13.68 -6.06
N GLN A 112 6.97 -12.97 -7.09
CA GLN A 112 7.46 -13.57 -8.34
C GLN A 112 8.72 -14.42 -8.10
N SER A 113 9.63 -13.98 -7.23
CA SER A 113 10.82 -14.76 -6.87
C SER A 113 10.49 -16.10 -6.18
N ARG A 114 9.31 -16.21 -5.57
CA ARG A 114 8.75 -17.43 -4.97
C ARG A 114 7.91 -18.26 -5.94
N GLY A 115 7.89 -17.90 -7.23
CA GLY A 115 7.18 -18.66 -8.26
C GLY A 115 5.69 -18.31 -8.40
N CYS A 116 5.17 -17.32 -7.68
CA CYS A 116 3.80 -16.86 -7.84
C CYS A 116 3.59 -16.11 -9.16
N LYS A 117 2.40 -16.27 -9.73
CA LYS A 117 1.90 -15.42 -10.78
C LYS A 117 1.45 -14.09 -10.18
N TRP A 118 2.09 -13.00 -10.58
CA TRP A 118 1.59 -11.65 -10.30
C TRP A 118 0.53 -11.29 -11.33
N LEU A 119 -0.70 -11.04 -10.88
CA LEU A 119 -1.84 -10.68 -11.74
C LEU A 119 -1.85 -9.20 -12.11
N GLY A 120 -1.19 -8.38 -11.31
CA GLY A 120 -1.07 -6.93 -11.48
C GLY A 120 -1.11 -6.19 -10.14
N THR A 121 -0.71 -4.92 -10.19
CA THR A 121 -0.95 -3.94 -9.13
C THR A 121 -1.59 -2.72 -9.79
N VAL A 122 -2.81 -2.40 -9.40
CA VAL A 122 -3.59 -1.32 -10.03
C VAL A 122 -4.23 -0.43 -8.96
N PRO A 123 -4.54 0.85 -9.27
CA PRO A 123 -5.34 1.70 -8.39
C PRO A 123 -6.70 1.07 -8.06
N GLN A 124 -7.11 1.15 -6.80
CA GLN A 124 -8.38 0.58 -6.33
C GLN A 124 -9.58 1.03 -7.14
N GLY A 125 -9.64 2.32 -7.47
CA GLY A 125 -10.75 2.86 -8.27
C GLY A 125 -10.85 2.22 -9.65
N ARG A 126 -9.70 1.97 -10.32
CA ARG A 126 -9.66 1.27 -11.60
C ARG A 126 -10.12 -0.18 -11.45
N TRP A 127 -9.60 -0.90 -10.45
CA TRP A 127 -9.96 -2.30 -10.19
C TRP A 127 -11.45 -2.46 -9.94
N LEU A 128 -12.04 -1.62 -9.08
CA LEU A 128 -13.47 -1.67 -8.76
C LEU A 128 -14.34 -1.31 -9.96
N ARG A 129 -13.94 -0.34 -10.79
CA ARG A 129 -14.66 -0.01 -12.03
C ARG A 129 -14.64 -1.18 -13.03
N ASN A 130 -13.47 -1.82 -13.18
CA ASN A 130 -13.35 -3.01 -14.02
C ASN A 130 -14.23 -4.18 -13.53
N LEU A 131 -14.51 -4.25 -12.22
CA LEU A 131 -15.44 -5.21 -11.60
C LEU A 131 -16.91 -4.77 -11.67
N GLY A 132 -17.22 -3.58 -12.19
CA GLY A 132 -18.57 -3.10 -12.40
C GLY A 132 -19.21 -2.38 -11.22
N ILE A 133 -18.44 -1.71 -10.36
CA ILE A 133 -18.96 -0.96 -9.21
C ILE A 133 -19.97 0.11 -9.63
N ASP A 134 -19.81 0.73 -10.81
CA ASP A 134 -20.71 1.76 -11.30
C ASP A 134 -22.10 1.18 -11.61
N ALA A 135 -22.17 0.05 -12.31
CA ALA A 135 -23.41 -0.66 -12.58
C ALA A 135 -24.09 -1.16 -11.28
N ARG A 136 -23.29 -1.67 -10.33
CA ARG A 136 -23.79 -2.10 -9.02
C ARG A 136 -24.41 -0.92 -8.24
N ALA A 137 -23.72 0.21 -8.18
CA ALA A 137 -24.22 1.40 -7.48
C ALA A 137 -25.53 1.90 -8.12
N GLN A 138 -25.60 1.95 -9.44
CA GLN A 138 -26.82 2.32 -10.16
C GLN A 138 -27.99 1.38 -9.83
N THR A 139 -27.78 0.07 -9.85
CA THR A 139 -28.81 -0.93 -9.52
C THR A 139 -29.29 -0.76 -8.06
N LEU A 140 -28.39 -0.55 -7.13
CA LEU A 140 -28.73 -0.34 -5.72
C LEU A 140 -29.52 0.97 -5.52
N ALA A 141 -29.13 2.06 -6.19
CA ALA A 141 -29.83 3.35 -6.10
C ALA A 141 -31.24 3.27 -6.71
N GLN A 142 -31.44 2.51 -7.78
CA GLN A 142 -32.76 2.25 -8.36
C GLN A 142 -33.64 1.40 -7.43
N ALA A 143 -33.08 0.38 -6.78
CA ALA A 143 -33.79 -0.48 -5.85
C ALA A 143 -34.15 0.22 -4.53
N ALA A 144 -33.36 1.22 -4.10
CA ALA A 144 -33.54 1.95 -2.86
C ALA A 144 -33.31 3.47 -3.06
N PRO A 145 -34.24 4.19 -3.74
CA PRO A 145 -34.06 5.61 -4.08
C PRO A 145 -33.80 6.51 -2.87
N GLN A 146 -34.36 6.17 -1.71
CA GLN A 146 -34.13 6.89 -0.45
C GLN A 146 -32.67 6.85 0.02
N HIS A 147 -31.86 5.92 -0.47
CA HIS A 147 -30.44 5.76 -0.16
C HIS A 147 -29.51 6.15 -1.33
N ALA A 148 -30.04 6.63 -2.44
CA ALA A 148 -29.27 6.89 -3.66
C ALA A 148 -28.06 7.81 -3.41
N GLN A 149 -28.25 8.89 -2.64
CA GLN A 149 -27.18 9.81 -2.29
C GLN A 149 -26.07 9.15 -1.46
N ALA A 150 -26.44 8.33 -0.49
CA ALA A 150 -25.48 7.62 0.36
C ALA A 150 -24.70 6.55 -0.45
N ILE A 151 -25.36 5.87 -1.37
CA ILE A 151 -24.74 4.89 -2.27
C ILE A 151 -23.71 5.58 -3.18
N GLU A 152 -24.05 6.73 -3.76
CA GLU A 152 -23.15 7.49 -4.62
C GLU A 152 -21.95 8.02 -3.82
N ALA A 153 -22.15 8.55 -2.62
CA ALA A 153 -21.09 9.03 -1.74
C ALA A 153 -20.14 7.88 -1.32
N ALA A 154 -20.68 6.70 -1.03
CA ALA A 154 -19.88 5.52 -0.69
C ALA A 154 -19.06 5.03 -1.91
N LYS A 155 -19.66 5.02 -3.10
CA LYS A 155 -18.95 4.71 -4.34
C LYS A 155 -17.83 5.71 -4.59
N GLU A 156 -18.12 7.00 -4.54
CA GLU A 156 -17.13 8.05 -4.77
C GLU A 156 -15.96 7.95 -3.78
N ARG A 157 -16.23 7.65 -2.52
CA ARG A 157 -15.17 7.41 -1.52
C ARG A 157 -14.24 6.28 -1.93
N LEU A 158 -14.77 5.19 -2.49
CA LEU A 158 -13.98 4.01 -2.87
C LEU A 158 -13.20 4.21 -4.17
N VAL A 159 -13.76 4.95 -5.16
CA VAL A 159 -13.19 5.02 -6.51
C VAL A 159 -12.70 6.39 -6.93
N GLY A 160 -13.06 7.45 -6.20
CA GLY A 160 -12.68 8.83 -6.51
C GLY A 160 -11.18 9.06 -6.45
N GLU A 161 -10.65 9.84 -7.39
CA GLU A 161 -9.20 10.10 -7.50
C GLU A 161 -8.65 10.86 -6.28
N GLY A 162 -9.42 11.79 -5.74
CA GLY A 162 -9.09 12.54 -4.52
C GLY A 162 -9.41 11.80 -3.22
N GLN A 163 -9.87 10.55 -3.31
CA GLN A 163 -10.26 9.70 -2.21
C GLN A 163 -9.39 8.43 -2.18
N MET A 164 -9.99 7.27 -1.95
CA MET A 164 -9.27 6.00 -1.89
C MET A 164 -8.86 5.48 -3.27
N GLY A 165 -9.47 5.96 -4.36
CA GLY A 165 -9.37 5.36 -5.68
C GLY A 165 -7.96 5.34 -6.29
N LEU A 166 -7.15 6.40 -6.10
CA LEU A 166 -5.73 6.43 -6.52
C LEU A 166 -4.78 6.09 -5.38
N LEU A 167 -5.11 6.47 -4.15
CA LEU A 167 -4.26 6.26 -2.99
C LEU A 167 -4.08 4.77 -2.68
N PHE A 168 -5.17 4.01 -2.69
CA PHE A 168 -5.15 2.58 -2.47
C PHE A 168 -4.75 1.83 -3.74
N LYS A 169 -3.98 0.77 -3.57
CA LYS A 169 -3.61 -0.18 -4.63
C LYS A 169 -4.21 -1.54 -4.33
N VAL A 170 -4.51 -2.26 -5.37
CA VAL A 170 -4.90 -3.67 -5.32
C VAL A 170 -3.83 -4.47 -6.03
N MET A 171 -3.15 -5.34 -5.31
CA MET A 171 -2.19 -6.30 -5.87
C MET A 171 -2.78 -7.69 -5.83
N GLY A 172 -2.82 -8.36 -6.97
CA GLY A 172 -3.26 -9.75 -7.11
C GLY A 172 -2.09 -10.69 -7.28
N LEU A 173 -2.08 -11.77 -6.49
CA LEU A 173 -1.15 -12.89 -6.59
C LEU A 173 -1.94 -14.19 -6.78
N ALA A 174 -1.38 -15.14 -7.51
CA ALA A 174 -1.98 -16.45 -7.68
C ALA A 174 -0.94 -17.55 -7.90
N CYS A 175 -1.35 -18.80 -7.75
CA CYS A 175 -0.54 -19.93 -8.14
C CYS A 175 -0.27 -19.93 -9.67
N PRO A 176 0.81 -20.57 -10.17
CA PRO A 176 1.22 -20.49 -11.57
C PRO A 176 0.14 -20.89 -12.58
N GLY A 177 -0.68 -21.90 -12.27
CA GLY A 177 -1.75 -22.39 -13.13
C GLY A 177 -3.06 -21.61 -13.08
N TRP A 178 -3.12 -20.53 -12.26
CA TRP A 178 -4.34 -19.73 -12.15
C TRP A 178 -4.69 -19.02 -13.46
N PRO A 179 -5.97 -18.95 -13.87
CA PRO A 179 -6.39 -18.23 -15.06
C PRO A 179 -6.04 -16.74 -14.99
N GLY A 180 -6.81 -15.84 -15.36
CA GLY A 180 -6.59 -14.40 -15.19
C GLY A 180 -7.12 -13.89 -13.87
N GLY A 181 -6.76 -12.65 -13.51
CA GLY A 181 -7.35 -11.90 -12.40
C GLY A 181 -8.42 -10.95 -12.92
N ALA A 182 -9.66 -11.08 -12.46
CA ALA A 182 -10.69 -10.10 -12.79
C ALA A 182 -10.33 -8.71 -12.21
N GLY A 183 -10.47 -7.67 -13.02
CA GLY A 183 -10.19 -6.30 -12.62
C GLY A 183 -8.75 -5.80 -12.83
N PHE A 184 -7.78 -6.70 -13.10
CA PHE A 184 -6.36 -6.35 -13.35
C PHE A 184 -6.07 -6.04 -14.81
#